data_6686c2d0b5c99253c696e0f3592729e2
#
_entry.id   6686c2d0b5c99253c696e0f3592729e2
#
_cell.length_a   1.000
_cell.length_b   1.000
_cell.length_c   1.000
_cell.angle_alpha   90.00
_cell.angle_beta   90.00
_cell.angle_gamma   90.00
#
_symmetry.space_group_name_H-M   'P 1'
#
loop_
_entity.id
_entity.type
_entity.pdbx_description
1 polymer ?
#
loop_
_entity_poly.entity_id
_entity_poly.type
_entity_poly.pdbx_seq_one_letter_code
_entity_poly.pdbx_strand_id
1 'polypeptide(L)'
;EMCHSLVGSEMCIRDSGDFASNREYIKQTTGQFYSRRFVMSYPNEQLPAGRDLKRTAVWDIQKNNGAIFGNSWGLEIPLLFGPKNFKEIPSLKRSNAFEIVKKEHLNVRENAGILDSSGFSRFEIKGTGAEMWLNQLLATDIPSNNKVKLAVMLGHDGRLKGDLTCFNWGNNVFWIMGSYYLREWHLRWFHDHLPGGIKSIHSDGEVSLIDISDNIGGYAISGPNSRKLLERLTNFDVSNENLKFMSCNEIDIGLIKTKIARLSVAGELGYEINCHALELNALRELLISKGKDLGVQEYGY
;
A
#
# COMPACT_ATOMS: atom_id res chain seq x y z
N GLU A 1 17.99 -16.00 34.29
CA GLU A 1 17.45 -14.68 33.92
C GLU A 1 18.07 -14.11 32.62
N MET A 2 19.38 -14.26 32.36
CA MET A 2 20.00 -13.83 31.10
C MET A 2 19.53 -14.62 29.86
N CYS A 3 19.22 -15.91 29.99
CA CYS A 3 18.69 -16.72 28.90
C CYS A 3 17.30 -16.29 28.42
N HIS A 4 16.43 -15.86 29.34
CA HIS A 4 15.08 -15.36 28.97
C HIS A 4 15.13 -14.02 28.24
N SER A 5 16.07 -13.17 28.57
CA SER A 5 16.26 -11.88 27.86
C SER A 5 16.82 -12.07 26.45
N LEU A 6 17.70 -13.04 26.24
CA LEU A 6 18.24 -13.38 24.92
C LEU A 6 17.19 -14.04 24.02
N VAL A 7 16.39 -14.96 24.56
CA VAL A 7 15.28 -15.60 23.83
C VAL A 7 14.20 -14.57 23.44
N GLY A 8 13.91 -13.62 24.32
CA GLY A 8 12.97 -12.53 23.99
C GLY A 8 13.50 -11.59 22.91
N SER A 9 14.80 -11.25 22.94
CA SER A 9 15.41 -10.41 21.91
C SER A 9 15.58 -11.14 20.57
N GLU A 10 15.85 -12.43 20.58
CA GLU A 10 15.91 -13.28 19.39
C GLU A 10 14.54 -13.44 18.73
N MET A 11 13.48 -13.63 19.50
CA MET A 11 12.11 -13.61 18.99
C MET A 11 11.76 -12.24 18.40
N CYS A 12 12.07 -11.13 19.07
CA CYS A 12 11.81 -9.80 18.57
C CYS A 12 12.55 -9.50 17.27
N ILE A 13 13.81 -9.93 17.14
CA ILE A 13 14.61 -9.76 15.92
C ILE A 13 14.05 -10.62 14.79
N ARG A 14 13.67 -11.85 15.09
CA ARG A 14 13.14 -12.81 14.12
C ARG A 14 11.77 -12.40 13.56
N ASP A 15 10.96 -11.75 14.37
CA ASP A 15 9.58 -11.39 14.06
C ASP A 15 9.41 -9.94 13.60
N SER A 16 10.49 -9.14 13.57
CA SER A 16 10.40 -7.70 13.32
C SER A 16 10.72 -7.31 11.87
N GLY A 17 10.94 -8.28 10.98
CA GLY A 17 11.25 -8.04 9.58
C GLY A 17 12.63 -7.46 9.32
N ASP A 18 12.89 -7.08 8.07
CA ASP A 18 14.21 -6.68 7.56
C ASP A 18 14.80 -5.46 8.29
N PHE A 19 13.95 -4.52 8.73
CA PHE A 19 14.42 -3.32 9.43
C PHE A 19 15.03 -3.60 10.78
N ALA A 20 14.49 -4.55 11.54
CA ALA A 20 14.99 -4.92 12.85
C ALA A 20 16.33 -5.67 12.79
N SER A 21 16.67 -6.24 11.64
CA SER A 21 17.99 -6.85 11.40
C SER A 21 19.03 -5.83 10.90
N ASN A 22 18.62 -4.65 10.44
CA ASN A 22 19.53 -3.62 9.95
C ASN A 22 20.13 -2.81 11.10
N ARG A 23 21.42 -3.03 11.37
CA ARG A 23 22.12 -2.41 12.50
C ARG A 23 22.12 -0.87 12.43
N GLU A 24 22.28 -0.30 11.25
CA GLU A 24 22.32 1.16 11.10
C GLU A 24 20.94 1.78 11.36
N TYR A 25 19.88 1.16 10.85
CA TYR A 25 18.51 1.57 11.16
C TYR A 25 18.24 1.55 12.66
N ILE A 26 18.54 0.43 13.34
CA ILE A 26 18.35 0.31 14.79
C ILE A 26 19.16 1.36 15.55
N LYS A 27 20.46 1.54 15.21
CA LYS A 27 21.32 2.51 15.87
C LYS A 27 20.75 3.92 15.77
N GLN A 28 20.38 4.35 14.56
CA GLN A 28 19.85 5.69 14.32
C GLN A 28 18.50 5.90 15.03
N THR A 29 17.56 5.00 14.84
CA THR A 29 16.20 5.13 15.40
C THR A 29 16.19 5.02 16.92
N THR A 30 16.99 4.11 17.50
CA THR A 30 17.15 3.98 18.95
C THR A 30 17.79 5.23 19.54
N GLY A 31 18.88 5.73 18.94
CA GLY A 31 19.54 6.96 19.37
C GLY A 31 18.59 8.16 19.34
N GLN A 32 17.82 8.30 18.27
CA GLN A 32 16.81 9.34 18.15
C GLN A 32 15.70 9.21 19.19
N PHE A 33 15.18 7.98 19.41
CA PHE A 33 14.16 7.73 20.41
C PHE A 33 14.63 8.15 21.82
N TYR A 34 15.83 7.72 22.22
CA TYR A 34 16.36 8.08 23.54
C TYR A 34 16.65 9.56 23.70
N SER A 35 17.20 10.22 22.67
CA SER A 35 17.47 11.67 22.72
C SER A 35 16.18 12.50 22.77
N ARG A 36 15.07 11.98 22.27
CA ARG A 36 13.76 12.66 22.22
C ARG A 36 12.75 12.13 23.23
N ARG A 37 13.14 11.25 24.14
CA ARG A 37 12.23 10.54 25.06
C ARG A 37 11.28 11.48 25.84
N PHE A 38 11.74 12.67 26.17
CA PHE A 38 10.98 13.67 26.91
C PHE A 38 10.61 14.92 26.10
N VAL A 39 10.87 14.88 24.81
CA VAL A 39 10.50 15.96 23.90
C VAL A 39 9.09 15.75 23.41
N MET A 40 8.29 16.82 23.40
CA MET A 40 6.95 16.79 22.82
C MET A 40 7.03 16.53 21.32
N SER A 41 6.26 15.56 20.83
CA SER A 41 6.10 15.29 19.40
C SER A 41 4.94 16.09 18.84
N TYR A 42 5.13 16.66 17.66
CA TYR A 42 4.07 17.34 16.93
C TYR A 42 3.29 16.34 16.07
N PRO A 43 1.99 16.60 15.81
CA PRO A 43 1.23 15.82 14.83
C PRO A 43 1.94 15.79 13.48
N ASN A 44 2.01 14.61 12.86
CA ASN A 44 2.65 14.37 11.56
C ASN A 44 4.14 14.72 11.46
N GLU A 45 4.82 14.98 12.59
CA GLU A 45 6.26 15.24 12.60
C GLU A 45 7.02 14.04 12.04
N GLN A 46 7.81 14.26 10.98
CA GLN A 46 8.67 13.24 10.38
C GLN A 46 10.08 13.35 10.95
N LEU A 47 10.50 12.32 11.67
CA LEU A 47 11.81 12.29 12.30
C LEU A 47 12.89 11.81 11.30
N PRO A 48 14.14 12.34 11.41
CA PRO A 48 15.18 12.11 10.40
C PRO A 48 15.92 10.78 10.50
N ALA A 49 15.80 10.04 11.60
CA ALA A 49 16.56 8.80 11.76
C ALA A 49 16.00 7.65 10.94
N GLY A 50 16.89 6.84 10.38
CA GLY A 50 16.52 5.65 9.61
C GLY A 50 15.79 5.94 8.29
N ARG A 51 15.99 7.15 7.73
CA ARG A 51 15.37 7.59 6.49
C ARG A 51 16.15 7.16 5.26
N ASP A 52 15.47 7.15 4.13
CA ASP A 52 15.98 6.83 2.79
C ASP A 52 16.53 5.40 2.63
N LEU A 53 16.21 4.47 3.55
CA LEU A 53 16.70 3.10 3.51
C LEU A 53 15.83 2.19 2.62
N LYS A 54 14.53 2.45 2.54
CA LYS A 54 13.61 1.73 1.66
C LYS A 54 12.75 2.73 0.89
N ARG A 55 12.70 2.57 -0.44
CA ARG A 55 12.08 3.51 -1.38
C ARG A 55 11.17 2.76 -2.34
N THR A 56 10.13 3.42 -2.83
CA THR A 56 9.33 2.91 -3.94
C THR A 56 10.09 3.04 -5.26
N ALA A 57 9.67 2.32 -6.30
CA ALA A 57 10.30 2.36 -7.62
C ALA A 57 10.23 3.74 -8.31
N VAL A 58 9.38 4.63 -7.85
CA VAL A 58 9.18 5.99 -8.39
C VAL A 58 9.67 7.11 -7.49
N TRP A 59 10.30 6.77 -6.38
CA TRP A 59 10.74 7.72 -5.36
C TRP A 59 11.62 8.86 -5.91
N ASP A 60 12.63 8.53 -6.73
CA ASP A 60 13.56 9.53 -7.28
C ASP A 60 12.85 10.56 -8.17
N ILE A 61 11.91 10.10 -9.00
CA ILE A 61 11.12 10.96 -9.88
C ILE A 61 10.16 11.82 -9.07
N GLN A 62 9.47 11.23 -8.10
CA GLN A 62 8.57 11.96 -7.21
C GLN A 62 9.33 13.02 -6.41
N LYS A 63 10.52 12.68 -5.89
CA LYS A 63 11.38 13.65 -5.19
C LYS A 63 11.77 14.83 -6.08
N ASN A 64 12.15 14.57 -7.33
CA ASN A 64 12.47 15.61 -8.30
C ASN A 64 11.25 16.49 -8.65
N ASN A 65 10.04 15.94 -8.54
CA ASN A 65 8.77 16.64 -8.74
C ASN A 65 8.25 17.36 -7.49
N GLY A 66 9.03 17.39 -6.41
CA GLY A 66 8.69 18.12 -5.20
C GLY A 66 7.95 17.29 -4.13
N ALA A 67 7.96 15.96 -4.24
CA ALA A 67 7.41 15.12 -3.18
C ALA A 67 8.16 15.32 -1.86
N ILE A 68 7.40 15.50 -0.79
CA ILE A 68 7.85 15.48 0.59
C ILE A 68 7.45 14.13 1.17
N PHE A 69 8.44 13.38 1.64
CA PHE A 69 8.23 12.00 2.08
C PHE A 69 8.05 11.87 3.58
N GLY A 70 7.18 10.96 3.96
CA GLY A 70 7.08 10.42 5.31
C GLY A 70 7.58 8.98 5.36
N ASN A 71 7.70 8.48 6.56
CA ASN A 71 8.14 7.12 6.81
C ASN A 71 6.97 6.24 7.26
N SER A 72 6.64 5.22 6.48
CA SER A 72 5.69 4.17 6.86
C SER A 72 6.47 2.89 7.16
N TRP A 73 6.84 2.69 8.44
CA TRP A 73 7.61 1.53 8.88
C TRP A 73 8.86 1.28 8.02
N GLY A 74 9.65 2.35 7.83
CA GLY A 74 10.89 2.33 7.04
C GLY A 74 10.74 2.58 5.55
N LEU A 75 9.54 2.42 4.97
CA LEU A 75 9.28 2.75 3.57
C LEU A 75 8.97 4.25 3.41
N GLU A 76 9.67 4.89 2.48
CA GLU A 76 9.41 6.27 2.10
C GLU A 76 8.12 6.37 1.25
N ILE A 77 7.14 7.14 1.73
CA ILE A 77 5.89 7.40 1.01
C ILE A 77 5.68 8.91 0.80
N PRO A 78 5.16 9.36 -0.34
CA PRO A 78 4.91 10.78 -0.58
C PRO A 78 3.72 11.27 0.27
N LEU A 79 3.94 12.29 1.10
CA LEU A 79 2.88 12.89 1.93
C LEU A 79 2.21 14.08 1.23
N LEU A 80 2.95 14.80 0.39
CA LEU A 80 2.46 15.92 -0.42
C LEU A 80 3.49 16.27 -1.50
N PHE A 81 3.08 17.08 -2.50
CA PHE A 81 3.94 17.61 -3.56
C PHE A 81 4.04 19.14 -3.43
N GLY A 82 5.13 19.60 -2.83
CA GLY A 82 5.38 21.01 -2.55
C GLY A 82 6.33 21.70 -3.52
N PRO A 83 6.46 23.03 -3.41
CA PRO A 83 7.46 23.77 -4.15
C PRO A 83 8.89 23.33 -3.78
N LYS A 84 9.83 23.56 -4.67
CA LYS A 84 11.24 23.23 -4.46
C LYS A 84 11.76 23.82 -3.14
N ASN A 85 12.43 23.00 -2.36
CA ASN A 85 12.95 23.35 -1.03
C ASN A 85 11.87 23.63 0.05
N PHE A 86 10.62 23.23 -0.18
CA PHE A 86 9.61 23.30 0.85
C PHE A 86 10.04 22.47 2.07
N LYS A 87 9.84 23.03 3.26
CA LYS A 87 10.00 22.32 4.54
C LYS A 87 8.74 22.54 5.36
N GLU A 88 8.15 21.47 5.83
CA GLU A 88 7.05 21.56 6.76
C GLU A 88 7.56 22.06 8.11
N ILE A 89 6.81 22.98 8.70
CA ILE A 89 7.04 23.49 10.06
C ILE A 89 6.03 22.82 10.97
N PRO A 90 6.47 21.87 11.83
CA PRO A 90 5.57 21.18 12.75
C PRO A 90 4.83 22.16 13.64
N SER A 91 3.54 21.91 13.91
CA SER A 91 2.68 22.77 14.70
C SER A 91 1.60 21.95 15.40
N LEU A 92 1.17 22.40 16.60
CA LEU A 92 -0.03 21.86 17.26
C LEU A 92 -1.33 22.34 16.60
N LYS A 93 -1.22 23.29 15.66
CA LYS A 93 -2.30 23.76 14.80
C LYS A 93 -2.06 23.25 13.37
N ARG A 94 -2.70 23.86 12.37
CA ARG A 94 -2.42 23.62 10.97
C ARG A 94 -0.99 24.02 10.63
N SER A 95 -0.21 23.12 10.03
CA SER A 95 1.13 23.43 9.53
C SER A 95 1.04 24.24 8.22
N ASN A 96 2.20 24.72 7.76
CA ASN A 96 2.31 25.37 6.46
C ASN A 96 2.07 24.44 5.26
N ALA A 97 2.00 23.14 5.47
CA ALA A 97 1.62 22.15 4.46
C ALA A 97 0.13 22.25 4.08
N PHE A 98 -0.72 22.81 4.96
CA PHE A 98 -2.16 22.82 4.76
C PHE A 98 -2.61 23.41 3.41
N GLU A 99 -2.02 24.51 2.96
CA GLU A 99 -2.42 25.14 1.70
C GLU A 99 -2.00 24.32 0.46
N ILE A 100 -0.95 23.51 0.60
CA ILE A 100 -0.50 22.58 -0.47
C ILE A 100 -1.48 21.41 -0.54
N VAL A 101 -1.71 20.73 0.57
CA VAL A 101 -2.64 19.60 0.68
C VAL A 101 -4.05 20.00 0.25
N LYS A 102 -4.50 21.19 0.62
CA LYS A 102 -5.79 21.74 0.17
C LYS A 102 -5.88 21.84 -1.35
N LYS A 103 -4.82 22.31 -2.03
CA LYS A 103 -4.79 22.41 -3.49
C LYS A 103 -4.82 21.02 -4.14
N GLU A 104 -4.04 20.08 -3.64
CA GLU A 104 -4.07 18.68 -4.11
C GLU A 104 -5.47 18.10 -3.97
N HIS A 105 -6.08 18.27 -2.80
CA HIS A 105 -7.42 17.77 -2.51
C HIS A 105 -8.50 18.37 -3.43
N LEU A 106 -8.47 19.68 -3.64
CA LEU A 106 -9.37 20.35 -4.56
C LEU A 106 -9.17 19.85 -6.00
N ASN A 107 -7.92 19.63 -6.44
CA ASN A 107 -7.65 19.06 -7.76
C ASN A 107 -8.24 17.66 -7.93
N VAL A 108 -8.15 16.81 -6.91
CA VAL A 108 -8.78 15.48 -6.93
C VAL A 108 -10.30 15.59 -7.08
N ARG A 109 -10.93 16.55 -6.40
CA ARG A 109 -12.39 16.74 -6.45
C ARG A 109 -12.90 17.35 -7.75
N GLU A 110 -12.13 18.20 -8.37
CA GLU A 110 -12.53 18.95 -9.57
C GLU A 110 -12.07 18.30 -10.88
N ASN A 111 -10.96 17.58 -10.83
CA ASN A 111 -10.29 16.99 -12.00
C ASN A 111 -10.00 15.50 -11.81
N ALA A 112 -8.75 15.17 -11.60
CA ALA A 112 -8.27 13.86 -11.17
C ALA A 112 -6.89 13.96 -10.53
N GLY A 113 -6.61 13.06 -9.61
CA GLY A 113 -5.30 12.90 -9.00
C GLY A 113 -4.83 11.45 -9.05
N ILE A 114 -3.51 11.26 -9.02
CA ILE A 114 -2.89 9.93 -8.86
C ILE A 114 -2.08 9.88 -7.59
N LEU A 115 -2.30 8.83 -6.79
CA LEU A 115 -1.60 8.54 -5.55
C LEU A 115 -0.76 7.28 -5.74
N ASP A 116 0.52 7.34 -5.38
CA ASP A 116 1.36 6.15 -5.32
C ASP A 116 0.87 5.22 -4.20
N SER A 117 0.21 4.13 -4.57
CA SER A 117 -0.33 3.14 -3.64
C SER A 117 0.68 2.03 -3.27
N SER A 118 1.97 2.21 -3.60
CA SER A 118 3.02 1.25 -3.20
C SER A 118 3.21 1.17 -1.67
N GLY A 119 2.68 2.12 -0.92
CA GLY A 119 2.63 2.13 0.54
C GLY A 119 1.61 1.15 1.16
N PHE A 120 0.97 0.29 0.37
CA PHE A 120 0.15 -0.80 0.87
C PHE A 120 0.89 -2.14 0.76
N SER A 121 0.72 -3.01 1.77
CA SER A 121 1.17 -4.40 1.69
C SER A 121 0.25 -5.20 0.77
N ARG A 122 0.83 -6.16 0.05
CA ARG A 122 0.13 -7.05 -0.87
C ARG A 122 0.59 -8.47 -0.66
N PHE A 123 -0.35 -9.34 -0.36
CA PHE A 123 -0.11 -10.78 -0.18
C PHE A 123 -0.89 -11.53 -1.23
N GLU A 124 -0.20 -12.38 -2.01
CA GLU A 124 -0.84 -13.26 -2.96
C GLU A 124 -1.06 -14.62 -2.34
N ILE A 125 -2.32 -15.08 -2.39
CA ILE A 125 -2.76 -16.38 -1.90
C ILE A 125 -3.27 -17.19 -3.09
N LYS A 126 -2.75 -18.38 -3.29
CA LYS A 126 -3.09 -19.27 -4.40
C LYS A 126 -3.32 -20.70 -3.93
N GLY A 127 -4.11 -21.43 -4.70
CA GLY A 127 -4.26 -22.86 -4.57
C GLY A 127 -5.70 -23.31 -4.37
N THR A 128 -5.93 -24.62 -4.47
CA THR A 128 -7.27 -25.20 -4.36
C THR A 128 -7.91 -25.03 -3.00
N GLY A 129 -7.10 -24.91 -1.94
CA GLY A 129 -7.54 -24.65 -0.57
C GLY A 129 -7.60 -23.17 -0.19
N ALA A 130 -7.19 -22.25 -1.08
CA ALA A 130 -7.03 -20.83 -0.76
C ALA A 130 -8.34 -20.16 -0.30
N GLU A 131 -9.44 -20.39 -1.01
CA GLU A 131 -10.73 -19.81 -0.65
C GLU A 131 -11.24 -20.33 0.70
N MET A 132 -11.11 -21.63 0.94
CA MET A 132 -11.51 -22.25 2.22
C MET A 132 -10.68 -21.70 3.38
N TRP A 133 -9.37 -21.59 3.21
CA TRP A 133 -8.48 -21.01 4.22
C TRP A 133 -8.81 -19.55 4.50
N LEU A 134 -9.02 -18.74 3.46
CA LEU A 134 -9.40 -17.33 3.62
C LEU A 134 -10.75 -17.16 4.32
N ASN A 135 -11.74 -18.02 4.04
CA ASN A 135 -13.03 -18.02 4.75
C ASN A 135 -12.91 -18.36 6.25
N GLN A 136 -11.88 -19.13 6.65
CA GLN A 136 -11.59 -19.38 8.06
C GLN A 136 -10.86 -18.23 8.73
N LEU A 137 -10.02 -17.51 7.96
CA LEU A 137 -9.17 -16.45 8.48
C LEU A 137 -9.91 -15.10 8.59
N LEU A 138 -10.80 -14.81 7.65
CA LEU A 138 -11.51 -13.54 7.52
C LEU A 138 -12.94 -13.62 8.06
N ALA A 139 -13.38 -12.59 8.73
CA ALA A 139 -14.75 -12.47 9.24
C ALA A 139 -15.73 -11.90 8.18
N THR A 140 -15.47 -12.18 6.91
CA THR A 140 -16.22 -11.71 5.76
C THR A 140 -16.23 -12.82 4.71
N ASP A 141 -17.38 -13.08 4.08
CA ASP A 141 -17.43 -14.01 2.95
C ASP A 141 -16.48 -13.59 1.85
N ILE A 142 -15.74 -14.53 1.28
CA ILE A 142 -14.79 -14.27 0.20
C ILE A 142 -15.56 -13.72 -1.02
N PRO A 143 -15.02 -12.69 -1.69
CA PRO A 143 -15.67 -12.15 -2.89
C PRO A 143 -15.68 -13.18 -4.00
N SER A 144 -16.75 -13.18 -4.82
CA SER A 144 -16.79 -13.97 -6.06
C SER A 144 -15.73 -13.50 -7.06
N ASN A 145 -15.49 -14.30 -8.10
CA ASN A 145 -14.50 -14.00 -9.14
C ASN A 145 -14.65 -12.56 -9.69
N ASN A 146 -13.52 -11.89 -9.87
CA ASN A 146 -13.42 -10.50 -10.33
C ASN A 146 -14.16 -9.49 -9.42
N LYS A 147 -14.20 -9.77 -8.13
CA LYS A 147 -14.77 -8.90 -7.11
C LYS A 147 -13.77 -8.59 -6.00
N VAL A 148 -14.08 -7.50 -5.31
CA VAL A 148 -13.32 -7.01 -4.17
C VAL A 148 -14.27 -6.86 -2.99
N LYS A 149 -13.79 -7.14 -1.78
CA LYS A 149 -14.49 -6.85 -0.53
C LYS A 149 -13.55 -6.29 0.53
N LEU A 150 -14.06 -5.43 1.38
CA LEU A 150 -13.41 -5.17 2.65
C LEU A 150 -13.43 -6.45 3.48
N ALA A 151 -12.30 -6.81 4.04
CA ALA A 151 -12.08 -8.09 4.69
C ALA A 151 -11.52 -7.87 6.09
N VAL A 152 -12.40 -7.94 7.08
CA VAL A 152 -12.03 -7.82 8.49
C VAL A 152 -11.42 -9.13 8.96
N MET A 153 -10.26 -9.06 9.59
CA MET A 153 -9.60 -10.18 10.25
C MET A 153 -9.70 -10.00 11.77
N LEU A 154 -10.23 -11.00 12.45
CA LEU A 154 -10.44 -10.99 13.90
C LEU A 154 -9.58 -12.05 14.59
N GLY A 155 -9.17 -11.74 15.82
CA GLY A 155 -8.60 -12.75 16.72
C GLY A 155 -9.67 -13.64 17.35
N HIS A 156 -9.25 -14.72 17.99
CA HIS A 156 -10.15 -15.62 18.72
C HIS A 156 -10.92 -14.92 19.86
N ASP A 157 -10.44 -13.77 20.30
CA ASP A 157 -11.08 -12.89 21.29
C ASP A 157 -12.07 -11.89 20.66
N GLY A 158 -12.33 -11.98 19.35
CA GLY A 158 -13.20 -11.09 18.60
C GLY A 158 -12.63 -9.69 18.35
N ARG A 159 -11.39 -9.43 18.73
CA ARG A 159 -10.74 -8.12 18.49
C ARG A 159 -10.21 -8.04 17.06
N LEU A 160 -10.26 -6.82 16.51
CA LEU A 160 -9.72 -6.50 15.18
C LEU A 160 -8.22 -6.80 15.13
N LYS A 161 -7.82 -7.61 14.16
CA LYS A 161 -6.44 -7.96 13.84
C LYS A 161 -5.99 -7.40 12.49
N GLY A 162 -6.90 -7.14 11.60
CA GLY A 162 -6.60 -6.52 10.32
C GLY A 162 -7.85 -5.93 9.69
N ASP A 163 -7.71 -4.73 9.16
CA ASP A 163 -8.65 -4.07 8.25
C ASP A 163 -8.05 -4.18 6.86
N LEU A 164 -8.51 -5.16 6.11
CA LEU A 164 -7.89 -5.62 4.88
C LEU A 164 -8.86 -5.49 3.70
N THR A 165 -8.33 -5.58 2.51
CA THR A 165 -9.10 -5.68 1.27
C THR A 165 -8.77 -6.99 0.58
N CYS A 166 -9.78 -7.80 0.30
CA CYS A 166 -9.65 -9.07 -0.42
C CYS A 166 -10.08 -8.91 -1.87
N PHE A 167 -9.18 -9.25 -2.79
CA PHE A 167 -9.41 -9.29 -4.24
C PHE A 167 -9.46 -10.74 -4.67
N ASN A 168 -10.48 -11.12 -5.43
CA ASN A 168 -10.55 -12.42 -6.10
C ASN A 168 -10.33 -12.23 -7.60
N TRP A 169 -9.13 -12.59 -8.08
CA TRP A 169 -8.73 -12.47 -9.48
C TRP A 169 -9.22 -13.64 -10.36
N GLY A 170 -9.95 -14.60 -9.76
CA GLY A 170 -10.30 -15.86 -10.41
C GLY A 170 -9.20 -16.91 -10.32
N ASN A 171 -9.51 -18.12 -10.82
CA ASN A 171 -8.55 -19.24 -10.86
C ASN A 171 -7.85 -19.57 -9.52
N ASN A 172 -8.56 -19.40 -8.40
CA ASN A 172 -8.04 -19.56 -7.04
C ASN A 172 -6.82 -18.65 -6.74
N VAL A 173 -6.80 -17.46 -7.31
CA VAL A 173 -5.81 -16.42 -7.04
C VAL A 173 -6.48 -15.25 -6.31
N PHE A 174 -6.01 -14.99 -5.11
CA PHE A 174 -6.50 -13.91 -4.25
C PHE A 174 -5.35 -12.99 -3.88
N TRP A 175 -5.67 -11.69 -3.77
CA TRP A 175 -4.77 -10.76 -3.11
C TRP A 175 -5.43 -10.23 -1.84
N ILE A 176 -4.65 -10.15 -0.79
CA ILE A 176 -5.00 -9.45 0.43
C ILE A 176 -4.14 -8.20 0.52
N MET A 177 -4.78 -7.05 0.60
CA MET A 177 -4.09 -5.78 0.76
C MET A 177 -4.38 -5.17 2.13
N GLY A 178 -3.39 -4.53 2.71
CA GLY A 178 -3.50 -3.85 3.98
C GLY A 178 -2.47 -2.74 4.14
N SER A 179 -2.44 -2.10 5.30
CA SER A 179 -1.44 -1.09 5.59
C SER A 179 -0.03 -1.68 5.59
N TYR A 180 0.91 -1.02 4.91
CA TYR A 180 2.32 -1.39 4.93
C TYR A 180 2.91 -1.39 6.35
N TYR A 181 2.43 -0.50 7.20
CA TYR A 181 2.80 -0.42 8.60
C TYR A 181 2.58 -1.74 9.37
N LEU A 182 1.55 -2.50 8.99
CA LEU A 182 1.19 -3.79 9.62
C LEU A 182 1.66 -5.00 8.81
N ARG A 183 2.46 -4.80 7.75
CA ARG A 183 2.90 -5.86 6.83
C ARG A 183 3.45 -7.08 7.54
N GLU A 184 4.48 -6.89 8.37
CA GLU A 184 5.16 -7.97 9.09
C GLU A 184 4.23 -8.66 10.09
N TRP A 185 3.38 -7.89 10.74
CA TRP A 185 2.41 -8.42 11.69
C TRP A 185 1.35 -9.28 10.98
N HIS A 186 0.82 -8.83 9.84
CA HIS A 186 -0.13 -9.60 9.03
C HIS A 186 0.52 -10.86 8.47
N LEU A 187 1.74 -10.76 7.94
CA LEU A 187 2.48 -11.91 7.40
C LEU A 187 2.68 -13.00 8.45
N ARG A 188 3.08 -12.63 9.67
CA ARG A 188 3.21 -13.56 10.79
C ARG A 188 1.87 -14.22 11.13
N TRP A 189 0.80 -13.42 11.26
CA TRP A 189 -0.53 -13.95 11.53
C TRP A 189 -0.99 -14.93 10.45
N PHE A 190 -0.75 -14.64 9.20
CA PHE A 190 -1.05 -15.54 8.10
C PHE A 190 -0.26 -16.85 8.21
N HIS A 191 1.04 -16.79 8.48
CA HIS A 191 1.88 -17.98 8.65
C HIS A 191 1.44 -18.86 9.83
N ASP A 192 1.05 -18.25 10.95
CA ASP A 192 0.56 -18.97 12.13
C ASP A 192 -0.75 -19.72 11.87
N HIS A 193 -1.53 -19.29 10.89
CA HIS A 193 -2.83 -19.85 10.53
C HIS A 193 -2.83 -20.64 9.22
N LEU A 194 -1.67 -20.80 8.56
CA LEU A 194 -1.59 -21.63 7.35
C LEU A 194 -1.86 -23.10 7.67
N PRO A 195 -2.65 -23.81 6.83
CA PRO A 195 -2.82 -25.25 6.95
C PRO A 195 -1.46 -25.96 6.90
N GLY A 196 -1.12 -26.77 7.91
CA GLY A 196 0.19 -27.43 7.97
C GLY A 196 1.38 -26.55 8.37
N GLY A 197 1.15 -25.28 8.70
CA GLY A 197 2.17 -24.30 9.09
C GLY A 197 3.09 -23.89 7.95
N ILE A 198 4.21 -23.22 8.27
CA ILE A 198 5.19 -22.69 7.29
C ILE A 198 5.71 -23.77 6.31
N LYS A 199 5.69 -25.05 6.70
CA LYS A 199 6.13 -26.16 5.85
C LYS A 199 5.19 -26.40 4.66
N SER A 200 3.94 -25.96 4.72
CA SER A 200 2.96 -26.12 3.63
C SER A 200 3.21 -25.20 2.44
N ILE A 201 4.03 -24.17 2.60
CA ILE A 201 4.42 -23.26 1.49
C ILE A 201 5.14 -24.02 0.37
N HIS A 202 5.70 -25.18 0.67
CA HIS A 202 6.42 -26.03 -0.28
C HIS A 202 5.75 -27.38 -0.57
N SER A 203 4.58 -27.64 0.02
CA SER A 203 3.82 -28.87 -0.26
C SER A 203 2.81 -28.61 -1.39
N ASP A 204 2.70 -29.59 -2.29
CA ASP A 204 1.98 -29.55 -3.57
C ASP A 204 0.55 -28.98 -3.53
N GLY A 205 0.42 -27.64 -3.33
CA GLY A 205 -0.64 -26.95 -4.01
C GLY A 205 -1.91 -26.64 -3.26
N GLU A 206 -2.09 -26.93 -1.97
CA GLU A 206 -3.35 -26.56 -1.31
C GLU A 206 -3.46 -25.05 -1.06
N VAL A 207 -2.47 -24.44 -0.42
CA VAL A 207 -2.40 -22.99 -0.20
C VAL A 207 -0.96 -22.49 -0.32
N SER A 208 -0.73 -21.55 -1.20
CA SER A 208 0.53 -20.79 -1.32
C SER A 208 0.28 -19.35 -0.84
N LEU A 209 1.14 -18.85 0.03
CA LEU A 209 1.15 -17.46 0.49
C LEU A 209 2.49 -16.82 0.12
N ILE A 210 2.43 -15.72 -0.61
CA ILE A 210 3.62 -14.96 -1.04
C ILE A 210 3.40 -13.49 -0.73
N ASP A 211 4.35 -12.87 -0.02
CA ASP A 211 4.41 -11.43 0.11
C ASP A 211 4.98 -10.83 -1.18
N ILE A 212 4.13 -10.12 -1.92
CA ILE A 212 4.45 -9.47 -3.19
C ILE A 212 4.57 -7.95 -3.07
N SER A 213 4.57 -7.41 -1.86
CA SER A 213 4.52 -5.96 -1.60
C SER A 213 5.64 -5.19 -2.27
N ASP A 214 6.85 -5.76 -2.35
CA ASP A 214 8.02 -5.10 -2.93
C ASP A 214 8.13 -5.33 -4.45
N ASN A 215 7.39 -6.30 -5.00
CA ASN A 215 7.39 -6.64 -6.42
C ASN A 215 6.29 -5.93 -7.21
N ILE A 216 5.25 -5.50 -6.53
CA ILE A 216 4.08 -4.85 -7.12
C ILE A 216 3.96 -3.43 -6.57
N GLY A 217 3.97 -2.47 -7.48
CA GLY A 217 3.58 -1.09 -7.18
C GLY A 217 2.23 -0.76 -7.79
N GLY A 218 1.69 0.40 -7.45
CA GLY A 218 0.41 0.81 -8.00
C GLY A 218 0.15 2.30 -7.90
N TYR A 219 -0.86 2.73 -8.64
CA TYR A 219 -1.45 4.05 -8.55
C TYR A 219 -2.94 3.96 -8.30
N ALA A 220 -3.41 4.71 -7.30
CA ALA A 220 -4.83 5.01 -7.16
C ALA A 220 -5.14 6.28 -7.96
N ILE A 221 -6.08 6.20 -8.89
CA ILE A 221 -6.59 7.34 -9.64
C ILE A 221 -7.92 7.73 -9.01
N SER A 222 -8.08 9.00 -8.65
CA SER A 222 -9.30 9.52 -8.02
C SER A 222 -9.75 10.81 -8.67
N GLY A 223 -11.06 11.01 -8.80
CA GLY A 223 -11.67 12.23 -9.31
C GLY A 223 -12.57 12.03 -10.51
N PRO A 224 -13.37 13.05 -10.89
CA PRO A 224 -14.40 12.94 -11.93
C PRO A 224 -13.84 12.61 -13.32
N ASN A 225 -12.60 12.97 -13.63
CA ASN A 225 -11.96 12.69 -14.90
C ASN A 225 -11.22 11.32 -14.95
N SER A 226 -11.24 10.54 -13.85
CA SER A 226 -10.51 9.25 -13.76
C SER A 226 -10.90 8.27 -14.88
N ARG A 227 -12.20 8.12 -15.18
CA ARG A 227 -12.66 7.23 -16.25
C ARG A 227 -12.21 7.70 -17.62
N LYS A 228 -12.33 9.00 -17.91
CA LYS A 228 -11.91 9.58 -19.19
C LYS A 228 -10.41 9.35 -19.43
N LEU A 229 -9.61 9.38 -18.38
CA LEU A 229 -8.18 9.04 -18.45
C LEU A 229 -7.99 7.57 -18.85
N LEU A 230 -8.69 6.65 -18.20
CA LEU A 230 -8.57 5.21 -18.48
C LEU A 230 -9.03 4.86 -19.89
N GLU A 231 -10.13 5.44 -20.37
CA GLU A 231 -10.65 5.25 -21.75
C GLU A 231 -9.61 5.60 -22.83
N ARG A 232 -8.64 6.47 -22.53
CA ARG A 232 -7.53 6.81 -23.44
C ARG A 232 -6.38 5.80 -23.42
N LEU A 233 -6.33 4.95 -22.42
CA LEU A 233 -5.16 4.13 -22.09
C LEU A 233 -5.40 2.64 -22.24
N THR A 234 -6.67 2.21 -22.31
CA THR A 234 -7.03 0.80 -22.44
C THR A 234 -8.16 0.61 -23.45
N ASN A 235 -8.15 -0.55 -24.11
CA ASN A 235 -9.27 -1.00 -24.93
C ASN A 235 -10.36 -1.72 -24.12
N PHE A 236 -10.11 -1.95 -22.81
CA PHE A 236 -11.09 -2.54 -21.93
C PHE A 236 -12.20 -1.52 -21.63
N ASP A 237 -13.44 -1.96 -21.65
CA ASP A 237 -14.56 -1.10 -21.32
C ASP A 237 -14.63 -0.86 -19.79
N VAL A 238 -14.25 0.35 -19.39
CA VAL A 238 -14.25 0.82 -17.99
C VAL A 238 -15.56 1.49 -17.58
N SER A 239 -16.64 1.26 -18.33
CA SER A 239 -18.00 1.74 -17.99
C SER A 239 -18.51 1.17 -16.66
N ASN A 240 -19.63 1.71 -16.18
CA ASN A 240 -20.27 1.21 -14.97
C ASN A 240 -20.82 -0.22 -15.13
N GLU A 241 -21.14 -0.60 -16.35
CA GLU A 241 -21.71 -1.90 -16.71
C GLU A 241 -20.64 -2.99 -16.62
N ASN A 242 -19.44 -2.73 -17.10
CA ASN A 242 -18.37 -3.71 -17.22
C ASN A 242 -17.37 -3.67 -16.05
N LEU A 243 -17.05 -2.48 -15.52
CA LEU A 243 -16.23 -2.35 -14.33
C LEU A 243 -17.06 -1.71 -13.20
N LYS A 244 -17.86 -2.51 -12.54
CA LYS A 244 -18.72 -2.09 -11.41
C LYS A 244 -17.89 -1.71 -10.19
N PHE A 245 -18.45 -0.87 -9.32
CA PHE A 245 -17.84 -0.60 -8.03
C PHE A 245 -17.59 -1.92 -7.27
N MET A 246 -16.42 -2.03 -6.62
CA MET A 246 -15.93 -3.25 -5.97
C MET A 246 -15.76 -4.43 -6.93
N SER A 247 -15.41 -4.18 -8.19
CA SER A 247 -14.93 -5.21 -9.12
C SER A 247 -13.47 -4.98 -9.51
N CYS A 248 -12.83 -6.05 -9.94
CA CYS A 248 -11.44 -6.06 -10.38
C CYS A 248 -11.26 -6.90 -11.65
N ASN A 249 -10.26 -6.56 -12.44
CA ASN A 249 -9.92 -7.26 -13.69
C ASN A 249 -8.42 -7.14 -13.99
N GLU A 250 -7.94 -8.05 -14.81
CA GLU A 250 -6.62 -7.91 -15.45
C GLU A 250 -6.81 -7.23 -16.81
N ILE A 251 -6.12 -6.12 -17.03
CA ILE A 251 -6.22 -5.33 -18.27
C ILE A 251 -4.85 -4.78 -18.65
N ASP A 252 -4.72 -4.36 -19.90
CA ASP A 252 -3.54 -3.65 -20.37
C ASP A 252 -3.80 -2.13 -20.31
N ILE A 253 -2.88 -1.40 -19.68
CA ILE A 253 -2.79 0.05 -19.72
C ILE A 253 -1.63 0.43 -20.66
N GLY A 254 -1.94 0.91 -21.86
CA GLY A 254 -0.97 0.93 -22.95
C GLY A 254 -0.49 -0.47 -23.28
N LEU A 255 0.79 -0.77 -23.03
CA LEU A 255 1.39 -2.11 -23.19
C LEU A 255 1.78 -2.74 -21.85
N ILE A 256 1.38 -2.15 -20.74
CA ILE A 256 1.71 -2.62 -19.39
C ILE A 256 0.59 -3.55 -18.90
N LYS A 257 0.96 -4.74 -18.49
CA LYS A 257 0.05 -5.69 -17.84
C LYS A 257 -0.31 -5.18 -16.44
N THR A 258 -1.59 -4.97 -16.19
CA THR A 258 -2.05 -4.41 -14.92
C THR A 258 -3.20 -5.19 -14.32
N LYS A 259 -3.32 -5.11 -13.01
CA LYS A 259 -4.48 -5.52 -12.24
C LYS A 259 -5.21 -4.26 -11.77
N ILE A 260 -6.42 -4.05 -12.30
CA ILE A 260 -7.24 -2.89 -11.96
C ILE A 260 -8.40 -3.28 -11.05
N ALA A 261 -8.71 -2.41 -10.10
CA ALA A 261 -9.92 -2.51 -9.30
C ALA A 261 -10.64 -1.17 -9.25
N ARG A 262 -11.96 -1.18 -9.30
CA ARG A 262 -12.77 0.01 -9.09
C ARG A 262 -13.05 0.18 -7.61
N LEU A 263 -12.23 1.00 -6.99
CA LEU A 263 -12.25 1.35 -5.56
C LEU A 263 -12.23 2.85 -5.40
N SER A 264 -12.61 3.33 -4.22
CA SER A 264 -12.50 4.74 -3.89
C SER A 264 -11.91 4.90 -2.49
N VAL A 265 -10.73 5.53 -2.41
CA VAL A 265 -10.11 5.93 -1.14
C VAL A 265 -10.63 7.30 -0.71
N ALA A 266 -10.77 8.22 -1.67
CA ALA A 266 -11.15 9.62 -1.41
C ALA A 266 -12.66 9.89 -1.46
N GLY A 267 -13.50 8.88 -1.68
CA GLY A 267 -14.95 9.03 -1.89
C GLY A 267 -15.35 9.51 -3.29
N GLU A 268 -14.38 9.83 -4.13
CA GLU A 268 -14.57 10.20 -5.53
C GLU A 268 -14.58 8.95 -6.44
N LEU A 269 -14.96 9.12 -7.72
CA LEU A 269 -14.77 8.06 -8.71
C LEU A 269 -13.30 7.66 -8.74
N GLY A 270 -13.02 6.41 -8.47
CA GLY A 270 -11.64 5.95 -8.30
C GLY A 270 -11.38 4.57 -8.85
N TYR A 271 -10.11 4.34 -9.17
CA TYR A 271 -9.57 3.06 -9.63
C TYR A 271 -8.19 2.86 -9.01
N GLU A 272 -7.89 1.64 -8.62
CA GLU A 272 -6.55 1.24 -8.22
C GLU A 272 -5.94 0.36 -9.30
N ILE A 273 -4.76 0.71 -9.77
CA ILE A 273 -4.03 0.04 -10.84
C ILE A 273 -2.72 -0.45 -10.28
N ASN A 274 -2.50 -1.75 -10.33
CA ASN A 274 -1.31 -2.41 -9.85
C ASN A 274 -0.54 -3.02 -11.02
N CYS A 275 0.79 -2.86 -11.04
CA CYS A 275 1.69 -3.45 -12.02
C CYS A 275 2.98 -3.91 -11.36
N HIS A 276 3.84 -4.59 -12.10
CA HIS A 276 5.16 -4.93 -11.63
C HIS A 276 5.96 -3.64 -11.31
N ALA A 277 6.71 -3.64 -10.21
CA ALA A 277 7.44 -2.46 -9.73
C ALA A 277 8.38 -1.85 -10.80
N LEU A 278 8.97 -2.67 -11.67
CA LEU A 278 9.82 -2.20 -12.77
C LEU A 278 9.06 -1.38 -13.83
N GLU A 279 7.74 -1.59 -13.96
CA GLU A 279 6.89 -0.88 -14.93
C GLU A 279 6.18 0.32 -14.31
N LEU A 280 6.29 0.51 -13.00
CA LEU A 280 5.55 1.54 -12.26
C LEU A 280 5.84 2.95 -12.77
N ASN A 281 7.11 3.23 -13.14
CA ASN A 281 7.46 4.52 -13.71
C ASN A 281 6.83 4.74 -15.10
N ALA A 282 6.83 3.73 -15.95
CA ALA A 282 6.19 3.81 -17.27
C ALA A 282 4.67 4.02 -17.12
N LEU A 283 4.03 3.33 -16.17
CA LEU A 283 2.63 3.55 -15.84
C LEU A 283 2.38 5.00 -15.40
N ARG A 284 3.20 5.52 -14.48
CA ARG A 284 3.11 6.92 -14.02
C ARG A 284 3.18 7.91 -15.18
N GLU A 285 4.18 7.76 -16.06
CA GLU A 285 4.36 8.63 -17.22
C GLU A 285 3.16 8.61 -18.17
N LEU A 286 2.58 7.43 -18.40
CA LEU A 286 1.36 7.32 -19.20
C LEU A 286 0.20 8.07 -18.55
N LEU A 287 -0.04 7.88 -17.26
CA LEU A 287 -1.11 8.53 -16.51
C LEU A 287 -0.97 10.06 -16.54
N ILE A 288 0.21 10.59 -16.28
CA ILE A 288 0.46 12.04 -16.27
C ILE A 288 0.38 12.63 -17.68
N SER A 289 1.07 12.02 -18.65
CA SER A 289 1.15 12.58 -20.01
C SER A 289 -0.21 12.59 -20.71
N LYS A 290 -0.99 11.51 -20.58
CA LYS A 290 -2.32 11.39 -21.20
C LYS A 290 -3.43 12.06 -20.38
N GLY A 291 -3.15 12.39 -19.13
CA GLY A 291 -4.08 13.09 -18.23
C GLY A 291 -3.85 14.59 -18.11
N LYS A 292 -2.85 15.15 -18.78
CA LYS A 292 -2.47 16.55 -18.63
C LYS A 292 -3.62 17.54 -18.88
N ASP A 293 -4.35 17.38 -19.94
CA ASP A 293 -5.52 18.21 -20.29
C ASP A 293 -6.77 17.90 -19.44
N LEU A 294 -6.76 16.79 -18.72
CA LEU A 294 -7.78 16.39 -17.74
C LEU A 294 -7.46 16.88 -16.32
N GLY A 295 -6.37 17.64 -16.13
CA GLY A 295 -5.93 18.15 -14.84
C GLY A 295 -5.34 17.09 -13.91
N VAL A 296 -4.82 15.98 -14.45
CA VAL A 296 -4.22 14.92 -13.64
C VAL A 296 -2.92 15.40 -12.99
N GLN A 297 -2.85 15.28 -11.67
CA GLN A 297 -1.66 15.62 -10.87
C GLN A 297 -1.40 14.53 -9.83
N GLU A 298 -0.14 14.42 -9.41
CA GLU A 298 0.19 13.60 -8.22
C GLU A 298 -0.29 14.30 -6.96
N TYR A 299 -0.72 13.52 -5.98
CA TYR A 299 -1.04 13.97 -4.62
C TYR A 299 -0.51 12.99 -3.59
N GLY A 300 -0.34 13.44 -2.35
CA GLY A 300 0.19 12.65 -1.25
C GLY A 300 -0.87 12.03 -0.34
N TYR A 301 -0.39 11.23 0.62
CA TYR A 301 -1.19 10.55 1.66
C TYR A 301 -1.81 11.50 2.67
#